data_26593220cd7589ab7d13c8b7f81eec86
#
_entry.id   26593220cd7589ab7d13c8b7f81eec86
#
_cell.length_a   1.000
_cell.length_b   1.000
_cell.length_c   1.000
_cell.angle_alpha   90.00
_cell.angle_beta   90.00
_cell.angle_gamma   90.00
#
_symmetry.space_group_name_H-M   'P 1'
#
loop_
_entity.id
_entity.type
_entity.pdbx_description
1 polymer ?
#
loop_
_entity_poly.entity_id
_entity_poly.type
_entity_poly.pdbx_seq_one_letter_code
_entity_poly.pdbx_strand_id
1 'polypeptide(L)'
;ASDVYKRQDQLRAAIKQARDTSIPANTRLAALTTAAIQRHLREHPVRSLVTKSAERVLKVERLRAGFGAWYEFFPRSEGARPNGDGSWTSGTFATASKRLDGVAQMGFDVVYLPPIHPIGLTNRKGPNNTLTAGPNDPGSPWAIGAATGGHRDVHPDLGTIDDFVAFRRRAEELGLEIALDLALQATPDHPWVSDHPEWF
;
A
#
# COMPACT_ATOMS: atom_id res chain seq x y z
N ALA A 1 -3.00 -30.02 27.47
CA ALA A 1 -2.97 -31.52 27.57
C ALA A 1 -4.39 -32.10 27.57
N SER A 2 -5.39 -31.50 28.26
CA SER A 2 -6.75 -32.10 28.38
C SER A 2 -7.52 -32.20 27.06
N ASP A 3 -7.35 -31.26 26.13
CA ASP A 3 -8.13 -31.22 24.87
C ASP A 3 -7.65 -32.24 23.83
N VAL A 4 -6.37 -32.58 23.82
CA VAL A 4 -5.82 -33.59 22.91
C VAL A 4 -6.34 -34.97 23.29
N TYR A 5 -6.37 -35.31 24.58
CA TYR A 5 -6.89 -36.57 25.07
C TYR A 5 -8.40 -36.74 24.80
N LYS A 6 -9.20 -35.69 25.04
CA LYS A 6 -10.65 -35.72 24.73
C LYS A 6 -10.92 -35.98 23.26
N ARG A 7 -10.11 -35.42 22.34
CA ARG A 7 -10.24 -35.63 20.89
C ARG A 7 -9.88 -37.05 20.49
N GLN A 8 -8.83 -37.64 21.09
CA GLN A 8 -8.48 -39.06 20.87
C GLN A 8 -9.58 -39.99 21.33
N ASP A 9 -10.20 -39.74 22.46
CA ASP A 9 -11.27 -40.57 22.98
C ASP A 9 -12.53 -40.51 22.10
N GLN A 10 -12.86 -39.34 21.57
CA GLN A 10 -13.96 -39.17 20.59
C GLN A 10 -13.69 -39.97 19.31
N LEU A 11 -12.48 -39.93 18.76
CA LEU A 11 -12.10 -40.69 17.57
C LEU A 11 -12.17 -42.21 17.84
N ARG A 12 -11.63 -42.64 18.98
CA ARG A 12 -11.66 -44.07 19.37
C ARG A 12 -13.08 -44.56 19.56
N ALA A 13 -13.95 -43.76 20.18
CA ALA A 13 -15.37 -44.12 20.35
C ALA A 13 -16.07 -44.24 18.99
N ALA A 14 -15.86 -43.24 18.09
CA ALA A 14 -16.43 -43.31 16.74
C ALA A 14 -15.94 -44.53 15.93
N ILE A 15 -14.66 -44.85 16.01
CA ILE A 15 -14.10 -46.04 15.36
C ILE A 15 -14.69 -47.36 15.94
N LYS A 16 -14.82 -47.42 17.27
CA LYS A 16 -15.42 -48.58 17.93
C LYS A 16 -16.87 -48.79 17.45
N GLN A 17 -17.69 -47.72 17.46
CA GLN A 17 -19.05 -47.79 16.99
C GLN A 17 -19.18 -48.13 15.50
N ALA A 18 -18.31 -47.54 14.66
CA ALA A 18 -18.28 -47.83 13.23
C ALA A 18 -17.96 -49.31 12.90
N ARG A 19 -17.18 -49.96 13.76
CA ARG A 19 -16.77 -51.38 13.62
C ARG A 19 -17.77 -52.37 14.22
N ASP A 20 -18.72 -51.88 15.00
CA ASP A 20 -19.71 -52.73 15.67
C ASP A 20 -20.81 -53.16 14.67
N THR A 21 -20.66 -54.39 14.16
CA THR A 21 -21.61 -54.96 13.19
C THR A 21 -22.95 -55.41 13.80
N SER A 22 -23.09 -55.35 15.11
CA SER A 22 -24.38 -55.63 15.80
C SER A 22 -25.36 -54.50 15.69
N ILE A 23 -24.96 -53.30 15.31
CA ILE A 23 -25.83 -52.12 15.14
C ILE A 23 -26.02 -51.80 13.65
N PRO A 24 -27.14 -51.12 13.29
CA PRO A 24 -27.48 -50.77 11.91
C PRO A 24 -26.41 -49.94 11.22
N ALA A 25 -26.21 -50.13 9.92
CA ALA A 25 -25.18 -49.45 9.13
C ALA A 25 -25.30 -47.92 9.15
N ASN A 26 -26.50 -47.37 9.12
CA ASN A 26 -26.75 -45.93 9.23
C ASN A 26 -26.27 -45.36 10.58
N THR A 27 -26.48 -46.06 11.68
CA THR A 27 -26.00 -45.68 13.01
C THR A 27 -24.46 -45.71 13.07
N ARG A 28 -23.82 -46.71 12.46
CA ARG A 28 -22.36 -46.79 12.35
C ARG A 28 -21.79 -45.62 11.54
N LEU A 29 -22.43 -45.27 10.41
CA LEU A 29 -22.02 -44.19 9.57
C LEU A 29 -22.18 -42.81 10.28
N ALA A 30 -23.30 -42.63 11.00
CA ALA A 30 -23.56 -41.40 11.73
C ALA A 30 -22.48 -41.07 12.75
N ALA A 31 -21.86 -42.10 13.37
CA ALA A 31 -20.74 -41.92 14.31
C ALA A 31 -19.52 -41.26 13.67
N LEU A 32 -19.25 -41.56 12.39
CA LEU A 32 -18.10 -41.04 11.63
C LEU A 32 -18.40 -39.67 11.01
N THR A 33 -19.66 -39.25 10.91
CA THR A 33 -20.07 -38.01 10.24
C THR A 33 -20.47 -36.89 11.20
N THR A 34 -20.18 -37.05 12.49
CA THR A 34 -20.43 -36.00 13.48
C THR A 34 -19.62 -34.74 13.18
N ALA A 35 -20.14 -33.56 13.53
CA ALA A 35 -19.44 -32.28 13.30
C ALA A 35 -18.05 -32.23 13.95
N ALA A 36 -17.88 -32.89 15.09
CA ALA A 36 -16.59 -32.98 15.80
C ALA A 36 -15.55 -33.80 15.00
N ILE A 37 -15.95 -34.99 14.50
CA ILE A 37 -15.08 -35.82 13.68
C ILE A 37 -14.74 -35.13 12.35
N GLN A 38 -15.72 -34.54 11.68
CA GLN A 38 -15.52 -33.81 10.44
C GLN A 38 -14.57 -32.63 10.60
N ARG A 39 -14.68 -31.87 11.69
CA ARG A 39 -13.74 -30.80 12.02
C ARG A 39 -12.34 -31.35 12.21
N HIS A 40 -12.19 -32.41 13.00
CA HIS A 40 -10.90 -33.01 13.28
C HIS A 40 -10.20 -33.50 11.99
N LEU A 41 -10.92 -34.16 11.09
CA LEU A 41 -10.38 -34.61 9.80
C LEU A 41 -10.00 -33.46 8.86
N ARG A 42 -10.68 -32.32 8.93
CA ARG A 42 -10.28 -31.13 8.19
C ARG A 42 -9.01 -30.50 8.76
N GLU A 43 -8.87 -30.45 10.08
CA GLU A 43 -7.71 -29.88 10.75
C GLU A 43 -6.48 -30.79 10.64
N HIS A 44 -6.71 -32.11 10.62
CA HIS A 44 -5.67 -33.14 10.54
C HIS A 44 -5.97 -34.15 9.42
N PRO A 45 -5.91 -33.75 8.16
CA PRO A 45 -6.23 -34.62 7.06
C PRO A 45 -5.24 -35.80 6.95
N VAL A 46 -5.77 -37.01 6.78
CA VAL A 46 -4.96 -38.19 6.45
C VAL A 46 -4.46 -38.06 5.01
N ARG A 47 -3.18 -37.78 4.86
CA ARG A 47 -2.53 -37.57 3.55
C ARG A 47 -1.72 -38.78 3.12
N SER A 48 -2.37 -39.95 3.04
CA SER A 48 -1.81 -41.14 2.40
C SER A 48 -2.20 -41.14 0.91
N LEU A 49 -1.32 -41.60 0.05
CA LEU A 49 -1.55 -41.70 -1.40
C LEU A 49 -1.84 -40.33 -2.07
N VAL A 50 -1.16 -39.28 -1.61
CA VAL A 50 -1.32 -37.92 -2.17
C VAL A 50 -0.55 -37.82 -3.48
N THR A 51 -1.25 -37.49 -4.55
CA THR A 51 -0.63 -37.03 -5.81
C THR A 51 -0.49 -35.53 -5.77
N LYS A 52 0.72 -35.00 -5.98
CA LYS A 52 0.95 -33.56 -6.11
C LYS A 52 0.68 -33.13 -7.54
N SER A 53 -0.19 -32.16 -7.72
CA SER A 53 -0.29 -31.40 -8.98
C SER A 53 0.82 -30.34 -9.05
N ALA A 54 1.04 -29.73 -10.21
CA ALA A 54 1.82 -28.51 -10.30
C ALA A 54 1.19 -27.41 -9.44
N GLU A 55 2.03 -26.60 -8.80
CA GLU A 55 1.55 -25.45 -8.04
C GLU A 55 0.80 -24.47 -8.96
N ARG A 56 -0.34 -24.01 -8.49
CA ARG A 56 -1.13 -22.98 -9.14
C ARG A 56 -1.16 -21.78 -8.21
N VAL A 57 -0.64 -20.66 -8.68
CA VAL A 57 -0.70 -19.39 -7.95
C VAL A 57 -2.10 -18.83 -8.07
N LEU A 58 -2.79 -18.68 -6.94
CA LEU A 58 -4.04 -17.93 -6.85
C LEU A 58 -3.72 -16.54 -6.29
N LYS A 59 -3.78 -15.52 -7.16
CA LYS A 59 -3.61 -14.13 -6.77
C LYS A 59 -4.98 -13.55 -6.40
N VAL A 60 -5.15 -13.22 -5.12
CA VAL A 60 -6.37 -12.55 -4.62
C VAL A 60 -6.07 -11.07 -4.52
N GLU A 61 -6.73 -10.28 -5.36
CA GLU A 61 -6.64 -8.83 -5.36
C GLU A 61 -7.84 -8.22 -4.63
N ARG A 62 -7.66 -7.01 -4.11
CA ARG A 62 -8.77 -6.20 -3.60
C ARG A 62 -9.62 -5.69 -4.77
N LEU A 63 -10.90 -5.38 -4.53
CA LEU A 63 -11.83 -4.95 -5.60
C LEU A 63 -11.30 -3.74 -6.38
N ARG A 64 -10.71 -2.76 -5.70
CA ARG A 64 -10.17 -1.53 -6.31
C ARG A 64 -8.98 -1.78 -7.24
N ALA A 65 -8.31 -2.92 -7.16
CA ALA A 65 -7.26 -3.30 -8.10
C ALA A 65 -7.81 -3.65 -9.50
N GLY A 66 -9.07 -4.07 -9.58
CA GLY A 66 -9.74 -4.38 -10.85
C GLY A 66 -10.42 -3.17 -11.51
N PHE A 67 -10.74 -2.15 -10.72
CA PHE A 67 -11.43 -0.94 -11.18
C PHE A 67 -11.18 0.22 -10.22
N GLY A 68 -10.71 1.36 -10.74
CA GLY A 68 -10.52 2.58 -9.97
C GLY A 68 -10.19 3.76 -10.89
N ALA A 69 -10.71 4.92 -10.57
CA ALA A 69 -10.41 6.18 -11.25
C ALA A 69 -9.38 6.98 -10.46
N TRP A 70 -8.36 7.49 -11.14
CA TRP A 70 -7.24 8.18 -10.52
C TRP A 70 -7.23 9.65 -10.93
N TYR A 71 -6.98 10.53 -9.96
CA TYR A 71 -6.83 11.96 -10.17
C TYR A 71 -5.43 12.42 -9.77
N GLU A 72 -4.69 12.96 -10.72
CA GLU A 72 -3.35 13.49 -10.49
C GLU A 72 -3.39 15.00 -10.26
N PHE A 73 -2.65 15.48 -9.27
CA PHE A 73 -2.35 16.91 -9.10
C PHE A 73 -1.06 17.13 -8.31
N PHE A 74 -0.49 18.32 -8.49
CA PHE A 74 0.72 18.73 -7.79
C PHE A 74 0.33 19.49 -6.51
N PRO A 75 0.65 18.98 -5.30
CA PRO A 75 0.33 19.66 -4.05
C PRO A 75 0.86 21.10 -3.99
N ARG A 76 2.05 21.33 -4.56
CA ARG A 76 2.66 22.67 -4.61
C ARG A 76 1.88 23.68 -5.46
N SER A 77 1.02 23.22 -6.38
CA SER A 77 0.18 24.09 -7.20
C SER A 77 -1.09 24.54 -6.48
N GLU A 78 -1.57 23.74 -5.52
CA GLU A 78 -2.82 23.99 -4.81
C GLU A 78 -2.64 25.09 -3.75
N GLY A 79 -3.15 26.27 -4.05
CA GLY A 79 -2.97 27.46 -3.20
C GLY A 79 -1.66 28.23 -3.45
N ALA A 80 -0.91 27.85 -4.48
CA ALA A 80 0.23 28.64 -4.93
C ALA A 80 -0.21 30.03 -5.41
N ARG A 81 0.63 31.01 -5.15
CA ARG A 81 0.35 32.41 -5.57
C ARG A 81 1.63 33.17 -5.90
N PRO A 82 1.60 34.07 -6.89
CA PRO A 82 2.72 34.93 -7.16
C PRO A 82 2.88 35.97 -6.03
N ASN A 83 4.11 36.35 -5.75
CA ASN A 83 4.47 37.44 -4.86
C ASN A 83 4.82 38.68 -5.69
N GLY A 84 4.78 39.86 -5.07
CA GLY A 84 5.04 41.13 -5.77
C GLY A 84 6.50 41.33 -6.23
N ASP A 85 7.43 40.47 -5.76
CA ASP A 85 8.85 40.46 -6.09
C ASP A 85 9.23 39.48 -7.22
N GLY A 86 8.23 38.83 -7.87
CA GLY A 86 8.41 37.84 -8.90
C GLY A 86 8.69 36.41 -8.39
N SER A 87 8.73 36.25 -7.08
CA SER A 87 8.76 34.87 -6.48
C SER A 87 7.36 34.30 -6.37
N TRP A 88 7.29 33.02 -5.97
CA TRP A 88 6.04 32.30 -5.74
C TRP A 88 5.99 31.73 -4.33
N THR A 89 4.85 31.87 -3.68
CA THR A 89 4.54 31.05 -2.49
C THR A 89 4.02 29.70 -2.98
N SER A 90 4.68 28.62 -2.57
CA SER A 90 4.25 27.25 -2.90
C SER A 90 2.94 26.89 -2.19
N GLY A 91 2.13 26.05 -2.82
CA GLY A 91 1.13 25.28 -2.10
C GLY A 91 1.78 24.30 -1.13
N THR A 92 1.01 23.86 -0.14
CA THR A 92 1.41 22.94 0.93
C THR A 92 0.45 21.76 0.99
N PHE A 93 0.75 20.72 1.78
CA PHE A 93 -0.22 19.65 2.06
C PHE A 93 -1.51 20.19 2.69
N ALA A 94 -1.40 21.20 3.54
CA ALA A 94 -2.57 21.84 4.16
C ALA A 94 -3.47 22.55 3.13
N THR A 95 -2.88 23.26 2.16
CA THR A 95 -3.64 23.89 1.09
C THR A 95 -4.18 22.87 0.09
N ALA A 96 -3.40 21.85 -0.24
CA ALA A 96 -3.77 20.76 -1.13
C ALA A 96 -4.92 19.89 -0.58
N SER A 97 -5.03 19.75 0.74
CA SER A 97 -6.13 19.03 1.39
C SER A 97 -7.51 19.56 0.99
N LYS A 98 -7.61 20.86 0.69
CA LYS A 98 -8.87 21.50 0.26
C LYS A 98 -9.33 21.01 -1.12
N ARG A 99 -8.43 20.51 -1.94
CA ARG A 99 -8.74 19.95 -3.27
C ARG A 99 -9.44 18.60 -3.16
N LEU A 100 -9.17 17.84 -2.10
CA LEU A 100 -9.66 16.46 -1.93
C LEU A 100 -11.18 16.36 -1.94
N ASP A 101 -11.89 17.32 -1.36
CA ASP A 101 -13.36 17.34 -1.38
C ASP A 101 -13.91 17.36 -2.82
N GLY A 102 -13.34 18.19 -3.69
CA GLY A 102 -13.73 18.25 -5.10
C GLY A 102 -13.37 16.97 -5.87
N VAL A 103 -12.23 16.35 -5.57
CA VAL A 103 -11.83 15.10 -6.17
C VAL A 103 -12.79 13.96 -5.79
N ALA A 104 -13.16 13.86 -4.52
CA ALA A 104 -14.14 12.89 -4.05
C ALA A 104 -15.53 13.12 -4.68
N GLN A 105 -15.98 14.38 -4.77
CA GLN A 105 -17.27 14.72 -5.42
C GLN A 105 -17.31 14.37 -6.91
N MET A 106 -16.17 14.39 -7.60
CA MET A 106 -16.08 13.94 -9.01
C MET A 106 -16.13 12.41 -9.16
N GLY A 107 -16.07 11.67 -8.04
CA GLY A 107 -16.16 10.20 -8.05
C GLY A 107 -14.83 9.48 -8.32
N PHE A 108 -13.70 10.13 -8.09
CA PHE A 108 -12.39 9.46 -8.13
C PHE A 108 -12.17 8.60 -6.89
N ASP A 109 -11.33 7.58 -7.05
CA ASP A 109 -10.97 6.61 -6.00
C ASP A 109 -9.58 6.85 -5.43
N VAL A 110 -8.66 7.32 -6.25
CA VAL A 110 -7.23 7.47 -5.90
C VAL A 110 -6.74 8.85 -6.29
N VAL A 111 -6.02 9.49 -5.39
CA VAL A 111 -5.23 10.69 -5.66
C VAL A 111 -3.79 10.27 -5.89
N TYR A 112 -3.30 10.52 -7.10
CA TYR A 112 -1.90 10.32 -7.46
C TYR A 112 -1.12 11.63 -7.29
N LEU A 113 -0.02 11.57 -6.57
CA LEU A 113 0.88 12.70 -6.38
C LEU A 113 2.20 12.45 -7.09
N PRO A 114 2.66 13.35 -7.97
CA PRO A 114 4.06 13.40 -8.39
C PRO A 114 4.99 13.43 -7.17
N PRO A 115 6.30 13.15 -7.34
CA PRO A 115 7.21 13.06 -6.21
C PRO A 115 7.12 14.27 -5.29
N ILE A 116 7.03 13.99 -3.99
CA ILE A 116 6.86 15.00 -2.92
C ILE A 116 8.18 15.31 -2.20
N HIS A 117 9.29 14.82 -2.74
CA HIS A 117 10.62 14.85 -2.14
C HIS A 117 11.36 16.16 -2.41
N PRO A 118 12.44 16.46 -1.66
CA PRO A 118 13.34 17.57 -1.97
C PRO A 118 13.87 17.51 -3.40
N ILE A 119 13.94 18.67 -4.05
CA ILE A 119 14.36 18.82 -5.45
C ILE A 119 15.78 19.39 -5.51
N GLY A 120 16.66 18.74 -6.28
CA GLY A 120 18.05 19.14 -6.44
C GLY A 120 18.22 20.52 -7.10
N LEU A 121 19.39 21.09 -6.91
CA LEU A 121 19.81 22.37 -7.50
C LEU A 121 20.66 22.17 -8.74
N THR A 122 21.53 21.16 -8.73
CA THR A 122 22.41 20.83 -9.85
C THR A 122 21.58 20.44 -11.07
N ASN A 123 21.83 21.13 -12.19
CA ASN A 123 21.08 20.95 -13.43
C ASN A 123 19.55 21.16 -13.30
N ARG A 124 19.12 21.99 -12.33
CA ARG A 124 17.71 22.29 -12.13
C ARG A 124 17.09 22.88 -13.38
N LYS A 125 15.90 22.42 -13.71
CA LYS A 125 15.12 22.92 -14.83
C LYS A 125 14.44 24.25 -14.48
N GLY A 126 14.45 25.17 -15.45
CA GLY A 126 13.70 26.42 -15.38
C GLY A 126 12.31 26.32 -16.00
N PRO A 127 11.63 27.45 -16.21
CA PRO A 127 10.29 27.51 -16.77
C PRO A 127 10.23 26.80 -18.13
N ASN A 128 9.10 26.14 -18.39
CA ASN A 128 8.87 25.39 -19.63
C ASN A 128 9.98 24.36 -19.96
N ASN A 129 10.54 23.74 -18.90
CA ASN A 129 11.59 22.72 -19.02
C ASN A 129 12.91 23.25 -19.63
N THR A 130 13.20 24.53 -19.52
CA THR A 130 14.48 25.10 -19.97
C THR A 130 15.65 24.54 -19.16
N LEU A 131 16.84 24.56 -19.74
CA LEU A 131 18.06 23.99 -19.12
C LEU A 131 18.66 24.94 -18.04
N THR A 132 18.18 26.17 -17.95
CA THR A 132 18.68 27.17 -16.99
C THR A 132 17.54 27.57 -16.06
N ALA A 133 17.73 27.32 -14.75
CA ALA A 133 16.82 27.77 -13.72
C ALA A 133 17.25 29.11 -13.14
N GLY A 134 16.27 29.98 -12.87
CA GLY A 134 16.45 31.15 -12.02
C GLY A 134 16.42 30.76 -10.52
N PRO A 135 16.75 31.72 -9.63
CA PRO A 135 16.86 31.45 -8.19
C PRO A 135 15.52 31.04 -7.54
N ASN A 136 14.41 31.43 -8.14
CA ASN A 136 13.06 31.17 -7.64
C ASN A 136 12.35 30.01 -8.35
N ASP A 137 13.02 29.35 -9.28
CA ASP A 137 12.41 28.24 -10.02
C ASP A 137 12.35 26.96 -9.16
N PRO A 138 11.19 26.34 -9.02
CA PRO A 138 11.04 25.16 -8.16
C PRO A 138 11.74 23.92 -8.69
N GLY A 139 12.04 23.86 -9.99
CA GLY A 139 12.58 22.67 -10.65
C GLY A 139 11.51 21.61 -10.91
N SER A 140 11.97 20.43 -11.30
CA SER A 140 11.12 19.28 -11.57
C SER A 140 10.99 18.41 -10.32
N PRO A 141 9.78 18.00 -9.91
CA PRO A 141 9.59 17.07 -8.79
C PRO A 141 10.32 15.74 -8.96
N TRP A 142 10.58 15.32 -10.20
CA TRP A 142 11.32 14.09 -10.51
C TRP A 142 12.84 14.23 -10.36
N ALA A 143 13.35 15.44 -10.18
CA ALA A 143 14.76 15.67 -9.85
C ALA A 143 14.99 15.52 -8.34
N ILE A 144 14.85 14.29 -7.84
CA ILE A 144 14.83 13.98 -6.42
C ILE A 144 16.22 14.06 -5.80
N GLY A 145 16.32 14.75 -4.68
CA GLY A 145 17.51 14.84 -3.83
C GLY A 145 18.13 16.24 -3.78
N ALA A 146 18.28 16.74 -2.58
CA ALA A 146 18.90 18.02 -2.24
C ALA A 146 19.62 17.87 -0.89
N ALA A 147 20.35 18.92 -0.45
CA ALA A 147 20.95 18.94 0.88
C ALA A 147 19.92 18.76 2.02
N THR A 148 18.65 19.02 1.75
CA THR A 148 17.54 18.88 2.71
C THR A 148 16.95 17.48 2.75
N GLY A 149 17.43 16.53 1.96
CA GLY A 149 16.98 15.14 1.97
C GLY A 149 16.75 14.54 0.60
N GLY A 150 16.21 13.33 0.59
CA GLY A 150 15.96 12.54 -0.60
C GLY A 150 14.62 11.80 -0.56
N HIS A 151 14.59 10.56 -1.04
CA HIS A 151 13.37 9.75 -1.19
C HIS A 151 12.63 9.43 0.12
N ARG A 152 13.25 9.67 1.28
CA ARG A 152 12.62 9.46 2.59
C ARG A 152 12.05 10.75 3.20
N ASP A 153 12.25 11.87 2.53
CA ASP A 153 11.96 13.18 3.06
C ASP A 153 10.88 13.88 2.23
N VAL A 154 10.20 14.81 2.85
CA VAL A 154 9.21 15.68 2.22
C VAL A 154 9.88 17.00 1.84
N HIS A 155 9.52 17.54 0.69
CA HIS A 155 10.01 18.85 0.27
C HIS A 155 9.60 19.92 1.30
N PRO A 156 10.53 20.77 1.79
CA PRO A 156 10.24 21.75 2.84
C PRO A 156 9.06 22.68 2.52
N ASP A 157 8.89 23.09 1.27
CA ASP A 157 7.78 23.95 0.85
C ASP A 157 6.42 23.28 0.96
N LEU A 158 6.33 21.94 0.97
CA LEU A 158 5.08 21.21 1.14
C LEU A 158 4.66 21.07 2.60
N GLY A 159 5.60 21.23 3.52
CA GLY A 159 5.44 21.02 4.95
C GLY A 159 6.29 19.89 5.49
N THR A 160 5.79 19.24 6.52
CA THR A 160 6.46 18.15 7.23
C THR A 160 5.85 16.78 6.88
N ILE A 161 6.47 15.71 7.37
CA ILE A 161 5.90 14.36 7.27
C ILE A 161 4.55 14.27 8.02
N ASP A 162 4.39 15.01 9.12
CA ASP A 162 3.13 15.05 9.86
C ASP A 162 2.02 15.76 9.06
N ASP A 163 2.37 16.80 8.29
CA ASP A 163 1.44 17.45 7.38
C ASP A 163 1.00 16.50 6.26
N PHE A 164 1.91 15.68 5.72
CA PHE A 164 1.57 14.63 4.77
C PHE A 164 0.65 13.58 5.40
N VAL A 165 0.93 13.15 6.63
CA VAL A 165 0.06 12.22 7.37
C VAL A 165 -1.34 12.81 7.56
N ALA A 166 -1.45 14.10 7.88
CA ALA A 166 -2.74 14.78 8.00
C ALA A 166 -3.49 14.84 6.65
N PHE A 167 -2.78 15.14 5.56
CA PHE A 167 -3.32 15.11 4.20
C PHE A 167 -3.85 13.71 3.83
N ARG A 168 -3.08 12.65 4.11
CA ARG A 168 -3.49 11.26 3.87
C ARG A 168 -4.74 10.88 4.67
N ARG A 169 -4.79 11.28 5.96
CA ARG A 169 -5.98 11.04 6.79
C ARG A 169 -7.22 11.72 6.22
N ARG A 170 -7.08 12.96 5.73
CA ARG A 170 -8.18 13.67 5.10
C ARG A 170 -8.66 12.96 3.83
N ALA A 171 -7.77 12.44 3.02
CA ALA A 171 -8.13 11.63 1.85
C ALA A 171 -8.92 10.38 2.27
N GLU A 172 -8.44 9.66 3.30
CA GLU A 172 -9.08 8.47 3.84
C GLU A 172 -10.50 8.73 4.35
N GLU A 173 -10.73 9.85 5.07
CA GLU A 173 -12.06 10.30 5.52
C GLU A 173 -13.04 10.50 4.36
N LEU A 174 -12.54 10.88 3.20
CA LEU A 174 -13.31 11.08 1.97
C LEU A 174 -13.41 9.81 1.10
N GLY A 175 -12.87 8.68 1.57
CA GLY A 175 -12.87 7.41 0.83
C GLY A 175 -11.84 7.35 -0.30
N LEU A 176 -10.91 8.32 -0.37
CA LEU A 176 -9.83 8.38 -1.34
C LEU A 176 -8.59 7.63 -0.83
N GLU A 177 -7.87 6.99 -1.73
CA GLU A 177 -6.53 6.45 -1.48
C GLU A 177 -5.46 7.39 -2.03
N ILE A 178 -4.26 7.32 -1.46
CA ILE A 178 -3.11 8.09 -1.96
C ILE A 178 -2.15 7.14 -2.66
N ALA A 179 -1.77 7.47 -3.89
CA ALA A 179 -0.67 6.87 -4.61
C ALA A 179 0.45 7.89 -4.77
N LEU A 180 1.65 7.52 -4.35
CA LEU A 180 2.86 8.34 -4.55
C LEU A 180 3.65 7.82 -5.75
N ASP A 181 4.17 8.74 -6.54
CA ASP A 181 5.11 8.39 -7.60
C ASP A 181 6.41 7.81 -7.01
N LEU A 182 6.79 6.65 -7.47
CA LEU A 182 8.07 6.02 -7.13
C LEU A 182 9.07 6.27 -8.26
N ALA A 183 9.67 7.45 -8.29
CA ALA A 183 10.75 7.78 -9.21
C ALA A 183 12.09 7.35 -8.62
N LEU A 184 12.76 6.37 -9.22
CA LEU A 184 14.03 5.83 -8.71
C LEU A 184 15.25 6.69 -9.07
N GLN A 185 15.10 7.65 -9.98
CA GLN A 185 16.17 8.57 -10.36
C GLN A 185 16.53 9.54 -9.22
N ALA A 186 17.77 9.96 -9.15
CA ALA A 186 18.28 10.92 -8.19
C ALA A 186 19.10 12.01 -8.89
N THR A 187 19.12 13.20 -8.27
CA THR A 187 20.04 14.26 -8.69
C THR A 187 21.44 14.00 -8.10
N PRO A 188 22.49 14.65 -8.65
CA PRO A 188 23.83 14.62 -8.03
C PRO A 188 23.85 15.16 -6.59
N ASP A 189 22.85 15.98 -6.21
CA ASP A 189 22.75 16.57 -4.88
C ASP A 189 22.10 15.63 -3.84
N HIS A 190 21.68 14.45 -4.25
CA HIS A 190 21.04 13.49 -3.36
C HIS A 190 22.02 12.99 -2.29
N PRO A 191 21.65 12.97 -0.99
CA PRO A 191 22.56 12.54 0.07
C PRO A 191 23.18 11.15 -0.17
N TRP A 192 22.43 10.23 -0.75
CA TRP A 192 22.92 8.88 -1.04
C TRP A 192 24.05 8.83 -2.07
N VAL A 193 24.21 9.85 -2.91
CA VAL A 193 25.34 9.89 -3.85
C VAL A 193 26.68 9.92 -3.10
N SER A 194 26.72 10.60 -1.94
CA SER A 194 27.90 10.61 -1.07
C SER A 194 27.94 9.43 -0.11
N ASP A 195 26.78 9.04 0.44
CA ASP A 195 26.68 8.04 1.51
C ASP A 195 26.75 6.60 0.98
N HIS A 196 26.30 6.41 -0.25
CA HIS A 196 26.17 5.11 -0.94
C HIS A 196 26.57 5.22 -2.41
N PRO A 197 27.82 5.60 -2.72
CA PRO A 197 28.28 5.74 -4.10
C PRO A 197 28.16 4.45 -4.93
N GLU A 198 28.11 3.28 -4.26
CA GLU A 198 27.93 1.98 -4.88
C GLU A 198 26.53 1.75 -5.49
N TRP A 199 25.59 2.66 -5.26
CA TRP A 199 24.23 2.59 -5.83
C TRP A 199 24.09 3.37 -7.15
N PHE A 200 25.12 4.11 -7.56
CA PHE A 200 25.09 5.01 -8.73
C PHE A 200 26.18 4.71 -9.75
#